data_32005b320089621158d2198f542449c5
#
_entry.id   32005b320089621158d2198f542449c5
#
_cell.length_a   1.000
_cell.length_b   1.000
_cell.length_c   1.000
_cell.angle_alpha   90.00
_cell.angle_beta   90.00
_cell.angle_gamma   90.00
#
_symmetry.space_group_name_H-M   'P 1'
#
loop_
_entity.id
_entity.type
_entity.pdbx_description
1 polymer ?
#
loop_
_entity_poly.entity_id
_entity_poly.type
_entity_poly.pdbx_seq_one_letter_code
_entity_poly.pdbx_strand_id
1 'polypeptide(L)'
;MTYSPRVSAVIPFYGEPEPVLAIIDTLRAQQGIDPADIEIVVSDDVSPTPFPEVEGVTVVRRAVNGGFGKAVNSGVAAATGEWVFILNSD
;
A
#
# COMPACT_ATOMS: atom_id res chain seq x y z
N MET A 1 -17.04 -6.81 15.93
CA MET A 1 -16.16 -7.73 15.20
C MET A 1 -15.01 -6.95 14.59
N THR A 2 -13.79 -7.39 14.78
CA THR A 2 -12.62 -6.68 14.29
C THR A 2 -12.37 -7.03 12.83
N TYR A 3 -12.08 -6.02 11.99
CA TYR A 3 -11.69 -6.26 10.62
C TYR A 3 -10.34 -6.98 10.61
N SER A 4 -10.27 -8.08 9.88
CA SER A 4 -9.06 -8.89 9.79
C SER A 4 -8.85 -9.30 8.34
N PRO A 5 -8.11 -8.50 7.54
CA PRO A 5 -7.86 -8.86 6.16
C PRO A 5 -6.99 -10.11 6.07
N ARG A 6 -7.15 -10.85 5.00
CA ARG A 6 -6.35 -12.04 4.75
C ARG A 6 -4.96 -11.66 4.22
N VAL A 7 -4.90 -10.66 3.37
CA VAL A 7 -3.69 -10.25 2.67
C VAL A 7 -3.51 -8.75 2.79
N SER A 8 -2.28 -8.32 3.07
CA SER A 8 -1.90 -6.92 2.97
C SER A 8 -0.95 -6.75 1.80
N ALA A 9 -1.31 -5.87 0.87
CA ALA A 9 -0.46 -5.47 -0.24
C ALA A 9 0.23 -4.17 0.16
N VAL A 10 1.54 -4.22 0.34
CA VAL A 10 2.34 -3.06 0.75
C VAL A 10 3.05 -2.51 -0.48
N ILE A 11 2.81 -1.25 -0.79
CA ILE A 11 3.35 -0.60 -1.98
C ILE A 11 4.21 0.58 -1.53
N PRO A 12 5.55 0.46 -1.57
CA PRO A 12 6.40 1.60 -1.32
C PRO A 12 6.27 2.59 -2.48
N PHE A 13 6.18 3.88 -2.16
CA PHE A 13 5.89 4.91 -3.13
C PHE A 13 6.86 6.07 -3.02
N TYR A 14 7.42 6.47 -4.16
CA TYR A 14 8.14 7.69 -4.35
C TYR A 14 8.05 8.08 -5.83
N GLY A 15 7.64 9.31 -6.12
CA GLY A 15 7.49 9.79 -7.51
C GLY A 15 6.05 10.16 -7.81
N GLU A 16 5.55 9.67 -8.94
CA GLU A 16 4.21 9.98 -9.41
C GLU A 16 3.20 8.93 -8.93
N PRO A 17 1.99 9.33 -8.53
CA PRO A 17 1.01 8.40 -7.97
C PRO A 17 0.31 7.49 -8.99
N GLU A 18 0.30 7.85 -10.27
CA GLU A 18 -0.47 7.13 -11.28
C GLU A 18 -0.15 5.64 -11.37
N PRO A 19 1.12 5.20 -11.38
CA PRO A 19 1.40 3.76 -11.43
C PRO A 19 0.85 3.01 -10.23
N VAL A 20 0.90 3.62 -9.04
CA VAL A 20 0.35 3.01 -7.82
C VAL A 20 -1.17 2.96 -7.89
N LEU A 21 -1.81 4.02 -8.38
CA LEU A 21 -3.27 4.04 -8.54
C LEU A 21 -3.71 2.93 -9.49
N ALA A 22 -2.96 2.67 -10.56
CA ALA A 22 -3.25 1.58 -11.48
C ALA A 22 -3.13 0.22 -10.81
N ILE A 23 -2.14 0.03 -9.96
CA ILE A 23 -1.97 -1.21 -9.18
C ILE A 23 -3.17 -1.41 -8.24
N ILE A 24 -3.61 -0.36 -7.57
CA ILE A 24 -4.78 -0.41 -6.68
C ILE A 24 -6.02 -0.85 -7.46
N ASP A 25 -6.26 -0.28 -8.63
CA ASP A 25 -7.38 -0.66 -9.47
C ASP A 25 -7.30 -2.14 -9.86
N THR A 26 -6.12 -2.62 -10.23
CA THR A 26 -5.91 -4.01 -10.58
C THR A 26 -6.19 -4.94 -9.40
N LEU A 27 -5.73 -4.58 -8.19
CA LEU A 27 -5.98 -5.38 -6.99
C LEU A 27 -7.47 -5.46 -6.68
N ARG A 28 -8.19 -4.37 -6.86
CA ARG A 28 -9.64 -4.31 -6.59
C ARG A 28 -10.46 -5.07 -7.64
N ALA A 29 -9.91 -5.28 -8.82
CA ALA A 29 -10.57 -5.99 -9.91
C ALA A 29 -10.24 -7.48 -9.93
N GLN A 30 -9.45 -8.00 -8.99
CA GLN A 30 -9.08 -9.41 -8.95
C GLN A 30 -10.29 -10.30 -8.83
N GLN A 31 -10.31 -11.35 -9.64
CA GLN A 31 -11.35 -12.36 -9.58
C GLN A 31 -10.94 -13.49 -8.62
N GLY A 32 -11.92 -14.09 -7.98
CA GLY A 32 -11.68 -15.20 -7.08
C GLY A 32 -11.22 -14.80 -5.68
N ILE A 33 -11.08 -13.51 -5.41
CA ILE A 33 -10.75 -13.01 -4.07
C ILE A 33 -11.66 -11.83 -3.76
N ASP A 34 -12.19 -11.79 -2.54
CA ASP A 34 -13.02 -10.69 -2.09
C ASP A 34 -12.14 -9.46 -1.85
N PRO A 35 -12.44 -8.31 -2.44
CA PRO A 35 -11.69 -7.08 -2.17
C PRO A 35 -11.59 -6.75 -0.68
N ALA A 36 -12.58 -7.15 0.12
CA ALA A 36 -12.54 -6.93 1.57
C ALA A 36 -11.44 -7.76 2.26
N ASP A 37 -10.93 -8.81 1.62
CA ASP A 37 -9.84 -9.63 2.15
C ASP A 37 -8.46 -9.06 1.83
N ILE A 38 -8.40 -7.98 1.06
CA ILE A 38 -7.15 -7.34 0.68
C ILE A 38 -7.06 -5.97 1.34
N GLU A 39 -6.07 -5.80 2.21
CA GLU A 39 -5.69 -4.50 2.73
C GLU A 39 -4.64 -3.90 1.81
N ILE A 40 -4.81 -2.64 1.43
CA ILE A 40 -3.82 -1.94 0.61
C ILE A 40 -3.16 -0.88 1.48
N VAL A 41 -1.84 -0.96 1.59
CA VAL A 41 -1.03 -0.03 2.36
C VAL A 41 -0.02 0.62 1.41
N VAL A 42 -0.11 1.93 1.23
CA VAL A 42 0.87 2.70 0.46
C VAL A 42 1.81 3.38 1.44
N SER A 43 3.10 3.10 1.32
CA SER A 43 4.12 3.73 2.16
C SER A 43 4.81 4.84 1.36
N ASP A 44 4.43 6.07 1.64
CA ASP A 44 4.94 7.26 0.95
C ASP A 44 6.23 7.72 1.61
N ASP A 45 7.33 7.58 0.90
CA ASP A 45 8.69 7.88 1.38
C ASP A 45 9.07 9.34 1.14
N VAL A 46 8.18 10.26 1.50
CA VAL A 46 8.32 11.71 1.34
C VAL A 46 8.45 12.06 -0.15
N SER A 47 7.52 11.53 -0.94
CA SER A 47 7.48 11.84 -2.38
C SER A 47 7.22 13.33 -2.59
N PRO A 48 7.86 13.96 -3.60
CA PRO A 48 7.57 15.35 -3.95
C PRO A 48 6.09 15.61 -4.22
N THR A 49 5.42 14.64 -4.85
CA THR A 49 3.96 14.64 -4.98
C THR A 49 3.42 13.64 -3.95
N PRO A 50 2.83 14.10 -2.85
CA PRO A 50 2.29 13.18 -1.84
C PRO A 50 1.24 12.25 -2.44
N PHE A 51 1.21 11.01 -1.95
CA PHE A 51 0.19 10.08 -2.42
C PHE A 51 -1.19 10.60 -1.99
N PRO A 52 -2.16 10.64 -2.92
CA PRO A 52 -3.49 11.16 -2.60
C PRO A 52 -4.23 10.24 -1.65
N GLU A 53 -5.19 10.82 -0.92
CA GLU A 53 -6.09 10.04 -0.09
C GLU A 53 -7.01 9.23 -1.00
N VAL A 54 -7.07 7.91 -0.79
CA VAL A 54 -7.90 6.99 -1.56
C VAL A 54 -8.75 6.20 -0.59
N GLU A 55 -10.04 6.15 -0.83
CA GLU A 55 -10.97 5.43 0.03
C GLU A 55 -10.55 3.96 0.15
N GLY A 56 -10.50 3.45 1.37
CA GLY A 56 -10.16 2.05 1.64
C GLY A 56 -8.67 1.74 1.55
N VAL A 57 -7.82 2.74 1.35
CA VAL A 57 -6.36 2.56 1.28
C VAL A 57 -5.74 3.23 2.50
N THR A 58 -4.85 2.51 3.17
CA THR A 58 -4.05 3.08 4.26
C THR A 58 -2.81 3.71 3.66
N VAL A 59 -2.64 5.01 3.86
CA VAL A 59 -1.44 5.73 3.41
C VAL A 59 -0.59 6.05 4.62
N VAL A 60 0.64 5.54 4.61
CA VAL A 60 1.64 5.85 5.63
C VAL A 60 2.60 6.86 5.01
N ARG A 61 2.59 8.09 5.48
CA ARG A 61 3.55 9.08 5.03
C ARG A 61 4.72 9.13 6.00
N ARG A 62 5.89 8.79 5.50
CA ARG A 62 7.09 8.81 6.31
C ARG A 62 7.50 10.25 6.60
N ALA A 63 8.14 10.47 7.74
CA ALA A 63 8.62 11.79 8.13
C ALA A 63 9.91 12.19 7.41
N VAL A 64 10.73 11.19 7.04
CA VAL A 64 12.04 11.39 6.43
C VAL A 64 12.19 10.37 5.30
N ASN A 65 12.72 10.82 4.16
CA ASN A 65 13.04 9.90 3.06
C ASN A 65 14.12 8.93 3.52
N GLY A 66 13.86 7.65 3.37
CA GLY A 66 14.79 6.61 3.82
C GLY A 66 15.09 5.56 2.75
N GLY A 67 14.47 5.66 1.60
CA GLY A 67 14.65 4.71 0.50
C GLY A 67 13.71 3.52 0.57
N PHE A 68 13.84 2.63 -0.41
CA PHE A 68 12.91 1.51 -0.63
C PHE A 68 12.76 0.62 0.61
N GLY A 69 13.88 0.18 1.19
CA GLY A 69 13.83 -0.74 2.33
C GLY A 69 13.12 -0.17 3.53
N LYS A 70 13.38 1.10 3.85
CA LYS A 70 12.71 1.75 4.98
C LYS A 70 11.24 2.02 4.69
N ALA A 71 10.89 2.34 3.44
CA ALA A 71 9.51 2.51 3.05
C ALA A 71 8.74 1.18 3.17
N VAL A 72 9.35 0.09 2.72
CA VAL A 72 8.77 -1.25 2.89
C VAL A 72 8.54 -1.56 4.36
N ASN A 73 9.55 -1.34 5.21
CA ASN A 73 9.43 -1.61 6.64
C ASN A 73 8.30 -0.81 7.30
N SER A 74 8.16 0.46 6.93
CA SER A 74 7.07 1.29 7.46
C SER A 74 5.70 0.78 7.03
N GLY A 75 5.58 0.34 5.77
CA GLY A 75 4.33 -0.23 5.27
C GLY A 75 3.99 -1.55 5.96
N VAL A 76 4.98 -2.42 6.12
CA VAL A 76 4.79 -3.71 6.81
C VAL A 76 4.37 -3.49 8.25
N ALA A 77 4.95 -2.50 8.93
CA ALA A 77 4.57 -2.18 10.30
C ALA A 77 3.11 -1.75 10.43
N ALA A 78 2.54 -1.14 9.39
CA ALA A 78 1.14 -0.73 9.37
C ALA A 78 0.20 -1.83 8.89
N ALA A 79 0.72 -2.89 8.28
CA ALA A 79 -0.09 -3.96 7.71
C ALA A 79 -0.69 -4.84 8.82
N THR A 80 -1.92 -5.28 8.62
CA THR A 80 -2.64 -6.10 9.60
C THR A 80 -3.04 -7.47 9.04
N GLY A 81 -2.77 -7.75 7.77
CA GLY A 81 -3.15 -9.00 7.14
C GLY A 81 -2.33 -10.19 7.64
N GLU A 82 -2.91 -11.36 7.46
CA GLU A 82 -2.25 -12.63 7.80
C GLU A 82 -1.01 -12.85 6.90
N TRP A 83 -1.11 -12.45 5.64
CA TRP A 83 -0.02 -12.50 4.67
C TRP A 83 0.29 -11.09 4.18
N VAL A 84 1.57 -10.81 3.97
CA VAL A 84 2.01 -9.51 3.47
C VAL A 84 2.76 -9.69 2.15
N PHE A 85 2.32 -8.98 1.13
CA PHE A 85 2.98 -8.95 -0.17
C PHE A 85 3.54 -7.56 -0.43
N ILE A 86 4.75 -7.51 -0.96
CA ILE A 86 5.40 -6.24 -1.34
C ILE A 86 5.26 -6.11 -2.85
N LEU A 87 4.66 -5.02 -3.30
CA LEU A 87 4.48 -4.73 -4.72
C LEU A 87 5.28 -3.49 -5.08
N ASN A 88 6.17 -3.65 -6.05
CA ASN A 88 6.95 -2.53 -6.55
C ASN A 88 6.19 -1.87 -7.69
N SER A 89 6.12 -0.53 -7.67
CA SER A 89 5.42 0.25 -8.68
C SER A 89 6.30 0.67 -9.86
N ASP A 90 7.57 0.35 -9.81
CA ASP A 90 8.50 0.67 -10.89
C ASP A 90 8.40 -0.29 -12.07
#